data_cefc1db3b9e59250e2fba0b98977d615
#
_entry.id   cefc1db3b9e59250e2fba0b98977d615
#
_cell.length_a   1.000
_cell.length_b   1.000
_cell.length_c   1.000
_cell.angle_alpha   90.00
_cell.angle_beta   90.00
_cell.angle_gamma   90.00
#
_symmetry.space_group_name_H-M   'P 1'
#
loop_
_entity.id
_entity.type
_entity.pdbx_description
1 polymer ?
#
loop_
_entity_poly.entity_id
_entity_poly.type
_entity_poly.pdbx_seq_one_letter_code
_entity_poly.pdbx_strand_id
1 'polypeptide(L)'
;MKRILLFTLLFASIGLSAQTKDWAQFYRYEGLNDSITARPEVVFMGNSITDCWVDSMPAFFADNNFVGRGISGQVSSQMLVRFQEDVINLHPKVVVICCGTNDIALNNGYITLEHVLQNIKSMCEIAKANGIIPVV
;
A
#
# COMPACT_ATOMS: atom_id res chain seq x y z
N MET A 1 -46.62 45.62 -24.79
CA MET A 1 -45.50 44.80 -25.33
C MET A 1 -44.60 44.39 -24.16
N LYS A 2 -44.72 43.15 -23.69
CA LYS A 2 -43.91 42.64 -22.57
C LYS A 2 -42.61 42.05 -23.17
N ARG A 3 -41.46 42.59 -22.78
CA ARG A 3 -40.15 42.07 -23.17
C ARG A 3 -39.83 40.92 -22.22
N ILE A 4 -39.79 39.69 -22.75
CA ILE A 4 -39.31 38.50 -22.07
C ILE A 4 -37.78 38.52 -22.17
N LEU A 5 -37.10 38.71 -21.02
CA LEU A 5 -35.65 38.62 -20.92
C LEU A 5 -35.30 37.10 -20.78
N LEU A 6 -34.75 36.53 -21.82
CA LEU A 6 -34.26 35.16 -21.81
C LEU A 6 -32.85 35.12 -21.17
N PHE A 7 -32.78 34.67 -19.92
CA PHE A 7 -31.51 34.38 -19.27
C PHE A 7 -30.99 33.05 -19.75
N THR A 8 -30.05 33.04 -20.69
CA THR A 8 -29.26 31.87 -21.04
C THR A 8 -28.21 31.66 -19.96
N LEU A 9 -28.44 30.68 -19.05
CA LEU A 9 -27.41 30.16 -18.14
C LEU A 9 -26.40 29.38 -18.98
N LEU A 10 -25.23 29.98 -19.18
CA LEU A 10 -24.05 29.28 -19.72
C LEU A 10 -23.47 28.38 -18.60
N PHE A 11 -23.82 27.11 -18.59
CA PHE A 11 -23.12 26.12 -17.78
C PHE A 11 -21.74 25.89 -18.40
N ALA A 12 -20.74 26.62 -17.91
CA ALA A 12 -19.36 26.23 -18.10
C ALA A 12 -19.15 24.92 -17.35
N SER A 13 -19.16 23.81 -18.06
CA SER A 13 -18.70 22.51 -17.56
C SER A 13 -17.20 22.64 -17.30
N ILE A 14 -16.84 23.03 -16.08
CA ILE A 14 -15.48 22.86 -15.57
C ILE A 14 -15.31 21.35 -15.47
N GLY A 15 -14.64 20.77 -16.45
CA GLY A 15 -14.20 19.38 -16.37
C GLY A 15 -13.25 19.26 -15.19
N LEU A 16 -13.78 18.90 -14.02
CA LEU A 16 -12.95 18.38 -12.93
C LEU A 16 -12.37 17.09 -13.47
N SER A 17 -11.16 17.17 -14.02
CA SER A 17 -10.33 16.00 -14.21
C SER A 17 -9.98 15.50 -12.81
N ALA A 18 -10.78 14.58 -12.28
CA ALA A 18 -10.42 13.85 -11.08
C ALA A 18 -9.15 13.09 -11.45
N GLN A 19 -8.01 13.63 -11.05
CA GLN A 19 -6.73 12.97 -11.20
C GLN A 19 -6.82 11.72 -10.32
N THR A 20 -7.05 10.58 -10.94
CA THR A 20 -7.09 9.27 -10.29
C THR A 20 -5.68 8.97 -9.83
N LYS A 21 -5.32 9.46 -8.63
CA LYS A 21 -4.06 9.14 -8.01
C LYS A 21 -4.19 7.75 -7.41
N ASP A 22 -3.34 6.82 -7.84
CA ASP A 22 -3.16 5.54 -7.16
C ASP A 22 -2.55 5.79 -5.77
N TRP A 23 -3.43 5.98 -4.79
CA TRP A 23 -3.05 6.39 -3.44
C TRP A 23 -2.20 5.34 -2.72
N ALA A 24 -2.46 4.06 -2.94
CA ALA A 24 -1.71 2.95 -2.35
C ALA A 24 -0.48 2.55 -3.17
N GLN A 25 -0.30 3.14 -4.37
CA GLN A 25 0.82 2.90 -5.27
C GLN A 25 0.95 1.42 -5.69
N PHE A 26 -0.17 0.79 -6.08
CA PHE A 26 -0.19 -0.59 -6.58
C PHE A 26 0.76 -0.79 -7.77
N TYR A 27 0.87 0.22 -8.66
CA TYR A 27 1.76 0.19 -9.82
C TYR A 27 3.22 -0.17 -9.46
N ARG A 28 3.64 0.06 -8.21
CA ARG A 28 5.03 -0.13 -7.76
C ARG A 28 5.47 -1.59 -7.88
N TYR A 29 4.56 -2.53 -7.61
CA TYR A 29 4.87 -3.94 -7.54
C TYR A 29 4.02 -4.84 -8.43
N GLU A 30 2.99 -4.33 -9.10
CA GLU A 30 2.09 -5.09 -9.96
C GLU A 30 2.86 -6.01 -10.93
N GLY A 31 3.70 -5.44 -11.80
CA GLY A 31 4.49 -6.25 -12.75
C GLY A 31 5.57 -7.12 -12.10
N LEU A 32 6.06 -6.76 -10.92
CA LEU A 32 7.01 -7.57 -10.15
C LEU A 32 6.31 -8.73 -9.45
N ASN A 33 5.08 -8.55 -8.99
CA ASN A 33 4.27 -9.62 -8.40
C ASN A 33 4.00 -10.71 -9.42
N ASP A 34 3.66 -10.35 -10.66
CA ASP A 34 3.41 -11.29 -11.76
C ASP A 34 4.66 -12.11 -12.15
N SER A 35 5.85 -11.58 -11.89
CA SER A 35 7.11 -12.26 -12.19
C SER A 35 7.53 -13.31 -11.14
N ILE A 36 6.88 -13.34 -9.97
CA ILE A 36 7.20 -14.28 -8.90
C ILE A 36 6.58 -15.64 -9.21
N THR A 37 7.41 -16.60 -9.59
CA THR A 37 6.99 -17.97 -9.95
C THR A 37 7.16 -18.97 -8.82
N ALA A 38 8.03 -18.68 -7.85
CA ALA A 38 8.28 -19.53 -6.69
C ALA A 38 7.69 -18.91 -5.43
N ARG A 39 7.09 -19.73 -4.57
CA ARG A 39 6.55 -19.30 -3.28
C ARG A 39 7.65 -18.68 -2.42
N PRO A 40 7.55 -17.40 -2.00
CA PRO A 40 8.55 -16.79 -1.13
C PRO A 40 8.61 -17.42 0.25
N GLU A 41 9.79 -17.50 0.83
CA GLU A 41 9.93 -17.86 2.25
C GLU A 41 9.37 -16.73 3.14
N VAL A 42 9.76 -15.48 2.86
CA VAL A 42 9.33 -14.30 3.61
C VAL A 42 8.99 -13.17 2.65
N VAL A 43 7.89 -12.48 2.91
CA VAL A 43 7.61 -11.16 2.35
C VAL A 43 7.84 -10.10 3.44
N PHE A 44 8.63 -9.08 3.12
CA PHE A 44 8.86 -7.92 3.98
C PHE A 44 7.96 -6.78 3.53
N MET A 45 6.84 -6.60 4.20
CA MET A 45 5.89 -5.51 3.96
C MET A 45 6.30 -4.29 4.77
N GLY A 46 6.49 -3.13 4.12
CA GLY A 46 6.96 -1.98 4.88
C GLY A 46 6.97 -0.64 4.12
N ASN A 47 7.65 0.30 4.74
CA ASN A 47 7.88 1.65 4.23
C ASN A 47 9.31 1.82 3.68
N SER A 48 9.88 3.04 3.80
CA SER A 48 11.26 3.34 3.36
C SER A 48 12.33 2.47 4.02
N ILE A 49 12.13 2.00 5.24
CA ILE A 49 13.09 1.13 5.92
C ILE A 49 13.24 -0.17 5.13
N THR A 50 12.14 -0.77 4.75
CA THR A 50 12.13 -1.99 3.93
C THR A 50 12.58 -1.72 2.49
N ASP A 51 12.12 -0.63 1.87
CA ASP A 51 12.47 -0.21 0.52
C ASP A 51 13.99 -0.05 0.38
N CYS A 52 14.61 0.77 1.25
CA CYS A 52 16.05 0.98 1.27
C CYS A 52 16.87 -0.27 1.64
N TRP A 53 16.31 -1.16 2.46
CA TRP A 53 17.00 -2.41 2.81
C TRP A 53 17.13 -3.32 1.60
N VAL A 54 16.09 -3.47 0.80
CA VAL A 54 16.14 -4.24 -0.45
C VAL A 54 17.20 -3.68 -1.40
N ASP A 55 17.22 -2.36 -1.56
CA ASP A 55 18.20 -1.69 -2.42
C ASP A 55 19.65 -1.84 -1.92
N SER A 56 19.82 -1.84 -0.60
CA SER A 56 21.15 -1.92 0.02
C SER A 56 21.71 -3.35 0.10
N MET A 57 20.85 -4.36 0.16
CA MET A 57 21.23 -5.76 0.35
C MET A 57 20.48 -6.72 -0.59
N PRO A 58 20.50 -6.50 -1.92
CA PRO A 58 19.71 -7.29 -2.86
C PRO A 58 20.07 -8.79 -2.83
N ALA A 59 21.33 -9.14 -2.62
CA ALA A 59 21.78 -10.53 -2.52
C ALA A 59 21.14 -11.25 -1.30
N PHE A 60 21.01 -10.56 -0.16
CA PHE A 60 20.34 -11.13 1.01
C PHE A 60 18.90 -11.56 0.72
N PHE A 61 18.17 -10.76 -0.05
CA PHE A 61 16.80 -11.09 -0.44
C PHE A 61 16.78 -12.23 -1.47
N ALA A 62 17.62 -12.19 -2.50
CA ALA A 62 17.65 -13.17 -3.56
C ALA A 62 18.10 -14.56 -3.05
N ASP A 63 19.19 -14.62 -2.27
CA ASP A 63 19.79 -15.87 -1.80
C ASP A 63 18.88 -16.64 -0.82
N ASN A 64 17.97 -15.93 -0.14
CA ASN A 64 17.05 -16.49 0.83
C ASN A 64 15.61 -16.67 0.31
N ASN A 65 15.36 -16.38 -0.95
CA ASN A 65 14.00 -16.35 -1.52
C ASN A 65 13.07 -15.43 -0.72
N PHE A 66 13.58 -14.27 -0.34
CA PHE A 66 12.84 -13.21 0.33
C PHE A 66 12.34 -12.16 -0.67
N VAL A 67 11.20 -11.58 -0.41
CA VAL A 67 10.58 -10.57 -1.27
C VAL A 67 10.34 -9.30 -0.47
N GLY A 68 10.93 -8.19 -0.91
CA GLY A 68 10.67 -6.88 -0.34
C GLY A 68 9.47 -6.19 -1.00
N ARG A 69 8.59 -5.66 -0.16
CA ARG A 69 7.40 -4.88 -0.55
C ARG A 69 7.34 -3.59 0.26
N GLY A 70 8.50 -2.92 0.36
CA GLY A 70 8.62 -1.59 0.96
C GLY A 70 8.26 -0.49 -0.03
N ILE A 71 7.55 0.54 0.41
CA ILE A 71 7.32 1.76 -0.36
C ILE A 71 7.58 2.96 0.52
N SER A 72 8.55 3.78 0.15
CA SER A 72 8.97 4.95 0.91
C SER A 72 7.81 5.91 1.17
N GLY A 73 7.69 6.39 2.42
CA GLY A 73 6.67 7.34 2.85
C GLY A 73 5.30 6.73 3.18
N GLN A 74 5.08 5.44 2.92
CA GLN A 74 3.77 4.83 3.18
C GLN A 74 3.44 4.71 4.66
N VAL A 75 2.15 4.86 4.96
CA VAL A 75 1.51 4.69 6.26
C VAL A 75 0.75 3.36 6.33
N SER A 76 0.35 2.95 7.53
CA SER A 76 -0.30 1.65 7.79
C SER A 76 -1.54 1.40 6.95
N SER A 77 -2.37 2.42 6.70
CA SER A 77 -3.58 2.32 5.88
C SER A 77 -3.29 2.04 4.40
N GLN A 78 -2.22 2.61 3.84
CA GLN A 78 -1.80 2.31 2.48
C GLN A 78 -1.27 0.87 2.35
N MET A 79 -0.51 0.41 3.34
CA MET A 79 -0.02 -0.97 3.40
C MET A 79 -1.17 -1.96 3.51
N LEU A 80 -2.18 -1.68 4.36
CA LEU A 80 -3.36 -2.53 4.50
C LEU A 80 -4.11 -2.69 3.18
N VAL A 81 -4.30 -1.60 2.41
CA VAL A 81 -5.03 -1.62 1.15
C VAL A 81 -4.33 -2.50 0.09
N ARG A 82 -2.99 -2.45 0.00
CA ARG A 82 -2.23 -3.26 -0.95
C ARG A 82 -1.79 -4.64 -0.43
N PHE A 83 -2.16 -4.99 0.81
CA PHE A 83 -1.72 -6.21 1.48
C PHE A 83 -2.14 -7.49 0.75
N GLN A 84 -3.33 -7.47 0.12
CA GLN A 84 -3.81 -8.60 -0.67
C GLN A 84 -2.89 -8.90 -1.84
N GLU A 85 -2.54 -7.89 -2.65
CA GLU A 85 -1.71 -8.07 -3.85
C GLU A 85 -0.25 -8.34 -3.53
N ASP A 86 0.30 -7.57 -2.60
CA ASP A 86 1.72 -7.56 -2.34
C ASP A 86 2.18 -8.64 -1.35
N VAL A 87 1.24 -9.28 -0.65
CA VAL A 87 1.55 -10.33 0.33
C VAL A 87 0.73 -11.59 0.09
N ILE A 88 -0.59 -11.49 0.15
CA ILE A 88 -1.45 -12.68 0.18
C ILE A 88 -1.37 -13.45 -1.14
N ASN A 89 -1.43 -12.76 -2.27
CA ASN A 89 -1.37 -13.39 -3.60
C ASN A 89 -0.02 -14.04 -3.90
N LEU A 90 1.04 -13.67 -3.18
CA LEU A 90 2.36 -14.30 -3.29
C LEU A 90 2.49 -15.58 -2.46
N HIS A 91 1.54 -15.85 -1.58
CA HIS A 91 1.49 -17.04 -0.73
C HIS A 91 2.77 -17.32 0.09
N PRO A 92 3.41 -16.34 0.74
CA PRO A 92 4.64 -16.57 1.50
C PRO A 92 4.40 -17.50 2.69
N LYS A 93 5.47 -18.02 3.31
CA LYS A 93 5.34 -18.72 4.60
C LYS A 93 5.19 -17.73 5.76
N VAL A 94 5.92 -16.61 5.68
CA VAL A 94 5.97 -15.56 6.71
C VAL A 94 5.80 -14.20 6.05
N VAL A 95 5.14 -13.29 6.74
CA VAL A 95 5.19 -11.86 6.43
C VAL A 95 5.75 -11.09 7.61
N VAL A 96 6.77 -10.26 7.36
CA VAL A 96 7.28 -9.27 8.31
C VAL A 96 6.64 -7.93 7.99
N ILE A 97 5.95 -7.32 8.96
CA ILE A 97 5.21 -6.06 8.80
C ILE A 97 5.95 -4.95 9.55
N CYS A 98 6.63 -4.08 8.82
CA CYS A 98 7.34 -2.93 9.37
C CYS A 98 6.59 -1.64 9.02
N CYS A 99 5.72 -1.16 9.91
CA CYS A 99 4.92 0.04 9.68
C CYS A 99 4.70 0.87 10.96
N GLY A 100 4.07 2.03 10.82
CA GLY A 100 3.70 2.91 11.93
C GLY A 100 4.57 4.16 12.08
N THR A 101 5.82 4.14 11.66
CA THR A 101 6.71 5.32 11.79
C THR A 101 6.20 6.54 11.04
N ASN A 102 5.71 6.36 9.81
CA ASN A 102 5.16 7.45 9.00
C ASN A 102 3.78 7.90 9.50
N ASP A 103 3.03 7.00 10.12
CA ASP A 103 1.76 7.33 10.80
C ASP A 103 2.00 8.25 11.98
N ILE A 104 2.98 7.93 12.84
CA ILE A 104 3.39 8.74 14.00
C ILE A 104 3.94 10.10 13.54
N ALA A 105 4.69 10.13 12.45
CA ALA A 105 5.23 11.35 11.86
C ALA A 105 4.17 12.18 11.10
N LEU A 106 2.93 11.69 11.00
CA LEU A 106 1.80 12.34 10.29
C LEU A 106 2.08 12.63 8.81
N ASN A 107 2.92 11.81 8.16
CA ASN A 107 3.37 12.04 6.78
C ASN A 107 2.24 11.99 5.75
N ASN A 108 1.12 11.36 6.07
CA ASN A 108 -0.05 11.28 5.19
C ASN A 108 -1.35 11.73 5.89
N GLY A 109 -1.22 12.73 6.74
CA GLY A 109 -2.33 13.28 7.52
C GLY A 109 -2.50 12.62 8.89
N TYR A 110 -3.50 13.12 9.64
CA TYR A 110 -3.75 12.67 11.00
C TYR A 110 -4.41 11.29 11.04
N ILE A 111 -3.87 10.43 11.90
CA ILE A 111 -4.46 9.14 12.28
C ILE A 111 -4.21 8.91 13.78
N THR A 112 -5.14 8.30 14.48
CA THR A 112 -4.93 7.94 15.89
C THR A 112 -4.07 6.69 16.02
N LEU A 113 -3.33 6.54 17.11
CA LEU A 113 -2.54 5.33 17.38
C LEU A 113 -3.43 4.08 17.44
N GLU A 114 -4.67 4.22 17.91
CA GLU A 114 -5.64 3.12 17.91
C GLU A 114 -5.91 2.62 16.49
N HIS A 115 -6.14 3.50 15.53
CA HIS A 115 -6.37 3.13 14.14
C HIS A 115 -5.10 2.54 13.48
N VAL A 116 -3.91 3.02 13.84
CA VAL A 116 -2.66 2.41 13.38
C VAL A 116 -2.56 0.96 13.87
N LEU A 117 -2.83 0.72 15.16
CA LEU A 117 -2.84 -0.63 15.74
C LEU A 117 -3.92 -1.52 15.12
N GLN A 118 -5.09 -0.97 14.81
CA GLN A 118 -6.16 -1.71 14.11
C GLN A 118 -5.74 -2.11 12.69
N ASN A 119 -5.05 -1.24 11.95
CA ASN A 119 -4.52 -1.58 10.63
C ASN A 119 -3.50 -2.72 10.70
N ILE A 120 -2.56 -2.66 11.66
CA ILE A 120 -1.57 -3.73 11.88
C ILE A 120 -2.26 -5.04 12.26
N LYS A 121 -3.22 -4.98 13.18
CA LYS A 121 -4.01 -6.13 13.61
C LYS A 121 -4.76 -6.75 12.42
N SER A 122 -5.39 -5.94 11.59
CA SER A 122 -6.09 -6.41 10.40
C SER A 122 -5.15 -7.12 9.43
N MET A 123 -3.97 -6.58 9.15
CA MET A 123 -2.96 -7.26 8.32
C MET A 123 -2.54 -8.61 8.92
N CYS A 124 -2.34 -8.68 10.24
CA CYS A 124 -2.02 -9.93 10.93
C CYS A 124 -3.15 -10.97 10.84
N GLU A 125 -4.39 -10.53 10.99
CA GLU A 125 -5.58 -11.41 10.91
C GLU A 125 -5.77 -11.92 9.48
N ILE A 126 -5.61 -11.06 8.46
CA ILE A 126 -5.66 -11.45 7.05
C ILE A 126 -4.56 -12.47 6.74
N ALA A 127 -3.32 -12.24 7.20
CA ALA A 127 -2.21 -13.19 7.01
C ALA A 127 -2.54 -14.55 7.62
N LYS A 128 -2.97 -14.59 8.89
CA LYS A 128 -3.33 -15.84 9.60
C LYS A 128 -4.47 -16.59 8.90
N ALA A 129 -5.49 -15.88 8.42
CA ALA A 129 -6.62 -16.48 7.71
C ALA A 129 -6.19 -17.15 6.40
N ASN A 130 -5.04 -16.75 5.83
CA ASN A 130 -4.43 -17.31 4.62
C ASN A 130 -3.26 -18.28 4.91
N GLY A 131 -3.08 -18.71 6.16
CA GLY A 131 -2.02 -19.65 6.54
C GLY A 131 -0.61 -19.06 6.51
N ILE A 132 -0.49 -17.73 6.60
CA ILE A 132 0.77 -16.99 6.61
C ILE A 132 1.08 -16.56 8.04
N ILE A 133 2.31 -16.74 8.51
CA ILE A 133 2.75 -16.35 9.85
C ILE A 133 3.10 -14.86 9.85
N PRO A 134 2.36 -13.97 10.54
CA PRO A 134 2.73 -12.57 10.65
C PRO A 134 3.75 -12.34 11.77
N VAL A 135 4.73 -11.48 11.51
CA VAL A 135 5.72 -10.93 12.45
C VAL A 135 5.64 -9.42 12.37
N VAL A 136 5.62 -8.71 13.50
CA VAL A 136 5.54 -7.26 13.60
C VAL A 136 6.74 -6.72 14.33
#